data_2ed005b795332be7ddb26c9980013e6f
#
_entry.id   2ed005b795332be7ddb26c9980013e6f
#
_cell.length_a   1.000
_cell.length_b   1.000
_cell.length_c   1.000
_cell.angle_alpha   90.00
_cell.angle_beta   90.00
_cell.angle_gamma   90.00
#
_symmetry.space_group_name_H-M   'P 1'
#
loop_
_entity.id
_entity.type
_entity.pdbx_description
1 polymer ?
#
loop_
_entity_poly.entity_id
_entity_poly.type
_entity_poly.pdbx_seq_one_letter_code
_entity_poly.pdbx_strand_id
1 'polypeptide(L)'
;VGKSVVKIYPNPLKIALQYKEMLDLGQAESQADLARILGVSRAKVTQMMNLLELDEEIQEFILGLEDSNERLKVLTEWRLRQISKIIDSEHHKDEFLKIIKA
;
A
#
# COMPACT_ATOMS: atom_id res chain seq x y z
N VAL A 1 -21.52 -13.44 25.83
CA VAL A 1 -20.43 -14.09 25.20
C VAL A 1 -19.67 -13.18 24.25
N GLY A 2 -18.62 -12.66 24.73
CA GLY A 2 -17.85 -11.78 23.90
C GLY A 2 -17.16 -12.47 22.73
N LYS A 3 -17.84 -12.58 21.63
CA LYS A 3 -17.13 -12.76 20.39
C LYS A 3 -16.50 -11.42 20.06
N SER A 4 -15.25 -11.28 20.39
CA SER A 4 -14.49 -10.15 19.91
C SER A 4 -14.41 -10.26 18.38
N VAL A 5 -15.03 -9.32 17.70
CA VAL A 5 -14.87 -9.18 16.27
C VAL A 5 -13.50 -8.57 16.04
N VAL A 6 -12.57 -9.36 15.52
CA VAL A 6 -11.26 -8.85 15.11
C VAL A 6 -11.48 -8.05 13.84
N LYS A 7 -11.23 -6.75 13.90
CA LYS A 7 -11.26 -5.90 12.71
C LYS A 7 -10.00 -6.14 11.89
N ILE A 8 -10.20 -6.36 10.61
CA ILE A 8 -9.11 -6.54 9.65
C ILE A 8 -9.08 -5.31 8.75
N TYR A 9 -7.91 -4.74 8.58
CA TYR A 9 -7.71 -3.55 7.75
C TYR A 9 -6.90 -3.92 6.52
N PRO A 10 -7.23 -3.35 5.35
CA PRO A 10 -6.43 -3.60 4.17
C PRO A 10 -5.02 -3.04 4.35
N ASN A 11 -4.03 -3.80 3.90
CA ASN A 11 -2.64 -3.34 3.88
C ASN A 11 -2.30 -2.93 2.45
N PRO A 12 -2.18 -1.62 2.16
CA PRO A 12 -1.96 -1.15 0.80
C PRO A 12 -0.68 -1.67 0.17
N LEU A 13 0.37 -1.89 0.96
CA LEU A 13 1.64 -2.42 0.45
C LEU A 13 1.51 -3.86 0.00
N LYS A 14 0.74 -4.68 0.71
CA LYS A 14 0.50 -6.06 0.29
C LYS A 14 -0.29 -6.10 -1.02
N ILE A 15 -1.26 -5.20 -1.18
CA ILE A 15 -2.03 -5.09 -2.41
C ILE A 15 -1.13 -4.65 -3.57
N ALA A 16 -0.30 -3.66 -3.35
CA ALA A 16 0.65 -3.18 -4.36
C ALA A 16 1.60 -4.28 -4.82
N LEU A 17 2.11 -5.08 -3.88
CA LEU A 17 2.98 -6.21 -4.19
C LEU A 17 2.26 -7.31 -4.97
N GLN A 18 0.98 -7.55 -4.68
CA GLN A 18 0.17 -8.49 -5.46
C GLN A 18 0.02 -8.03 -6.91
N TYR A 19 -0.20 -6.74 -7.12
CA TYR A 19 -0.30 -6.18 -8.46
C TYR A 19 1.03 -6.34 -9.22
N LYS A 20 2.13 -6.04 -8.54
CA LYS A 20 3.47 -6.22 -9.12
C LYS A 20 3.72 -7.67 -9.49
N GLU A 21 3.38 -8.59 -8.61
CA GLU A 21 3.56 -10.02 -8.86
C GLU A 21 2.78 -10.49 -10.08
N MET A 22 1.54 -10.05 -10.24
CA MET A 22 0.74 -10.41 -11.41
C MET A 22 1.38 -9.93 -12.71
N LEU A 23 1.98 -8.74 -12.70
CA LEU A 23 2.71 -8.23 -13.87
C LEU A 23 4.00 -9.01 -14.11
N ASP A 24 4.76 -9.28 -13.06
CA ASP A 24 6.05 -9.98 -13.17
C ASP A 24 5.87 -11.43 -13.63
N LEU A 25 4.79 -12.10 -13.22
CA LEU A 25 4.49 -13.47 -13.60
C LEU A 25 3.79 -13.57 -14.96
N GLY A 26 3.50 -12.45 -15.61
CA GLY A 26 2.83 -12.45 -16.89
C GLY A 26 1.34 -12.77 -16.84
N GLN A 27 0.73 -12.75 -15.67
CA GLN A 27 -0.72 -12.93 -15.51
C GLN A 27 -1.49 -11.75 -16.10
N ALA A 28 -0.87 -10.58 -16.15
CA ALA A 28 -1.34 -9.40 -16.86
C ALA A 28 -0.20 -8.87 -17.72
N GLU A 29 -0.50 -8.44 -18.93
CA GLU A 29 0.51 -7.97 -19.88
C GLU A 29 0.93 -6.51 -19.63
N SER A 30 0.06 -5.74 -19.00
CA SER A 30 0.26 -4.31 -18.74
C SER A 30 -0.59 -3.86 -17.57
N GLN A 31 -0.35 -2.64 -17.08
CA GLN A 31 -1.21 -2.06 -16.05
C GLN A 31 -2.66 -1.90 -16.53
N ALA A 32 -2.87 -1.57 -17.79
CA ALA A 32 -4.21 -1.48 -18.36
C ALA A 32 -4.90 -2.85 -18.36
N ASP A 33 -4.17 -3.90 -18.73
CA ASP A 33 -4.69 -5.27 -18.69
C ASP A 33 -5.00 -5.71 -17.26
N LEU A 34 -4.11 -5.39 -16.33
CA LEU A 34 -4.30 -5.68 -14.90
C LEU A 34 -5.57 -5.00 -14.37
N ALA A 35 -5.79 -3.73 -14.74
CA ALA A 35 -6.99 -3.00 -14.35
C ALA A 35 -8.26 -3.69 -14.86
N ARG A 36 -8.24 -4.16 -16.10
CA ARG A 36 -9.35 -4.90 -16.70
C ARG A 36 -9.63 -6.20 -15.93
N ILE A 37 -8.59 -6.97 -15.64
CA ILE A 37 -8.70 -8.25 -14.93
C ILE A 37 -9.27 -8.05 -13.53
N LEU A 38 -8.80 -7.02 -12.82
CA LEU A 38 -9.21 -6.74 -11.44
C LEU A 38 -10.52 -5.98 -11.32
N GLY A 39 -11.05 -5.46 -12.44
CA GLY A 39 -12.26 -4.66 -12.42
C GLY A 39 -12.10 -3.30 -11.75
N VAL A 40 -10.91 -2.72 -11.82
CA VAL A 40 -10.60 -1.39 -11.26
C VAL A 40 -10.15 -0.45 -12.36
N SER A 41 -10.05 0.85 -12.06
CA SER A 41 -9.55 1.81 -13.04
C SER A 41 -8.04 1.66 -13.23
N ARG A 42 -7.55 2.06 -14.41
CA ARG A 42 -6.11 2.10 -14.67
C ARG A 42 -5.40 3.05 -13.70
N ALA A 43 -6.04 4.17 -13.38
CA ALA A 43 -5.51 5.11 -12.41
C ALA A 43 -5.30 4.45 -11.04
N LYS A 44 -6.22 3.59 -10.62
CA LYS A 44 -6.09 2.84 -9.36
C LYS A 44 -4.86 1.94 -9.38
N VAL A 45 -4.63 1.21 -10.46
CA VAL A 45 -3.45 0.35 -10.60
C VAL A 45 -2.17 1.20 -10.51
N THR A 46 -2.10 2.31 -11.24
CA THR A 46 -0.94 3.20 -11.21
C THR A 46 -0.69 3.74 -9.81
N GLN A 47 -1.73 4.17 -9.12
CA GLN A 47 -1.63 4.70 -7.76
C GLN A 47 -1.11 3.64 -6.78
N MET A 48 -1.59 2.41 -6.90
CA MET A 48 -1.11 1.32 -6.04
C MET A 48 0.35 0.98 -6.34
N MET A 49 0.73 0.91 -7.62
CA MET A 49 2.12 0.64 -8.00
C MET A 49 3.08 1.72 -7.49
N ASN A 50 2.64 2.97 -7.44
CA ASN A 50 3.46 4.06 -6.92
C ASN A 50 3.81 3.91 -5.44
N LEU A 51 3.05 3.14 -4.68
CA LEU A 51 3.39 2.86 -3.28
C LEU A 51 4.69 2.08 -3.14
N LEU A 52 5.10 1.37 -4.18
CA LEU A 52 6.37 0.62 -4.21
C LEU A 52 7.58 1.54 -4.35
N GLU A 53 7.38 2.85 -4.55
CA GLU A 53 8.44 3.85 -4.59
C GLU A 53 8.75 4.41 -3.20
N LEU A 54 7.99 4.03 -2.18
CA LEU A 54 8.27 4.44 -0.80
C LEU A 54 9.62 3.88 -0.34
N ASP A 55 10.24 4.57 0.61
CA ASP A 55 11.47 4.12 1.24
C ASP A 55 11.32 2.67 1.72
N GLU A 56 12.36 1.85 1.53
CA GLU A 56 12.33 0.43 1.88
C GLU A 56 12.01 0.18 3.35
N GLU A 57 12.54 0.99 4.26
CA GLU A 57 12.26 0.83 5.68
C GLU A 57 10.79 1.07 6.00
N ILE A 58 10.16 2.02 5.29
CA ILE A 58 8.73 2.28 5.41
C ILE A 58 7.94 1.07 4.91
N GLN A 59 8.32 0.54 3.75
CA GLN A 59 7.66 -0.62 3.19
C GLN A 59 7.75 -1.82 4.12
N GLU A 60 8.94 -2.10 4.65
CA GLU A 60 9.16 -3.21 5.59
C GLU A 60 8.33 -3.05 6.86
N PHE A 61 8.26 -1.83 7.40
CA PHE A 61 7.46 -1.56 8.58
C PHE A 61 5.99 -1.88 8.33
N ILE A 62 5.43 -1.39 7.22
CA ILE A 62 4.02 -1.59 6.89
C ILE A 62 3.73 -3.07 6.60
N LEU A 63 4.60 -3.74 5.85
CA LEU A 63 4.43 -5.15 5.53
C LEU A 63 4.52 -6.05 6.76
N GLY A 64 5.24 -5.61 7.79
CA GLY A 64 5.35 -6.34 9.05
C GLY A 64 4.15 -6.20 9.97
N LEU A 65 3.21 -5.29 9.67
CA LEU A 65 2.02 -5.11 10.50
C LEU A 65 1.01 -6.24 10.25
N GLU A 66 0.43 -6.74 11.34
CA GLU A 66 -0.68 -7.68 11.23
C GLU A 66 -1.92 -6.97 10.70
N ASP A 67 -2.77 -7.70 9.99
CA ASP A 67 -3.99 -7.13 9.38
C ASP A 67 -4.96 -6.53 10.42
N SER A 68 -4.86 -6.95 11.67
CA SER A 68 -5.64 -6.42 12.78
C SER A 68 -5.01 -5.19 13.45
N ASN A 69 -3.81 -4.79 13.04
CA ASN A 69 -3.10 -3.67 13.66
C ASN A 69 -3.80 -2.35 13.34
N GLU A 70 -4.13 -1.59 14.39
CA GLU A 70 -4.86 -0.33 14.24
C GLU A 70 -4.08 0.77 13.50
N ARG A 71 -2.75 0.65 13.41
CA ARG A 71 -1.96 1.58 12.61
C ARG A 71 -2.37 1.57 11.14
N LEU A 72 -2.90 0.45 10.65
CA LEU A 72 -3.38 0.36 9.28
C LEU A 72 -4.59 1.27 9.01
N LYS A 73 -5.33 1.68 10.03
CA LYS A 73 -6.42 2.65 9.88
C LYS A 73 -5.94 3.98 9.32
N VAL A 74 -4.75 4.41 9.73
CA VAL A 74 -4.18 5.70 9.33
C VAL A 74 -3.23 5.57 8.15
N LEU A 75 -2.71 4.36 7.89
CA LEU A 75 -1.81 4.09 6.77
C LEU A 75 -2.60 3.71 5.53
N THR A 76 -3.52 4.59 5.13
CA THR A 76 -4.35 4.39 3.95
C THR A 76 -3.53 4.58 2.67
N GLU A 77 -4.01 4.01 1.58
CA GLU A 77 -3.40 4.19 0.25
C GLU A 77 -3.24 5.67 -0.08
N TRP A 78 -4.26 6.49 0.21
CA TRP A 78 -4.20 7.93 -0.07
C TRP A 78 -3.05 8.62 0.66
N ARG A 79 -2.90 8.35 1.97
CA ARG A 79 -1.83 8.98 2.78
C ARG A 79 -0.45 8.52 2.33
N LEU A 80 -0.29 7.23 2.07
CA LEU A 80 0.97 6.68 1.60
C LEU A 80 1.33 7.21 0.22
N ARG A 81 0.34 7.41 -0.63
CA ARG A 81 0.55 8.00 -1.95
C ARG A 81 1.08 9.43 -1.86
N GLN A 82 0.60 10.23 -0.89
CA GLN A 82 1.13 11.57 -0.68
C GLN A 82 2.62 11.54 -0.32
N ILE A 83 3.02 10.57 0.50
CA ILE A 83 4.43 10.39 0.86
C ILE A 83 5.25 9.98 -0.36
N SER A 84 4.74 9.06 -1.17
CA SER A 84 5.48 8.56 -2.35
C SER A 84 5.76 9.64 -3.39
N LYS A 85 5.02 10.73 -3.38
CA LYS A 85 5.24 11.88 -4.26
C LYS A 85 6.43 12.74 -3.85
N ILE A 86 6.93 12.58 -2.63
CA ILE A 86 8.09 13.33 -2.15
C ILE A 86 9.32 12.70 -2.80
N ILE A 87 10.14 13.53 -3.44
CA ILE A 87 11.30 13.05 -4.20
C ILE A 87 12.40 12.50 -3.28
N ASP A 88 12.60 13.15 -2.13
CA ASP A 88 13.66 12.81 -1.20
C ASP A 88 13.18 11.71 -0.22
N SER A 89 13.85 10.56 -0.24
CA SER A 89 13.48 9.43 0.61
C SER A 89 13.62 9.71 2.11
N GLU A 90 14.51 10.64 2.51
CA GLU A 90 14.62 11.05 3.92
C GLU A 90 13.34 11.74 4.40
N HIS A 91 12.74 12.55 3.55
CA HIS A 91 11.46 13.19 3.85
C HIS A 91 10.31 12.18 3.90
N HIS A 92 10.42 11.05 3.18
CA HIS A 92 9.43 9.97 3.30
C HIS A 92 9.33 9.50 4.75
N LYS A 93 10.47 9.27 5.41
CA LYS A 93 10.51 8.81 6.79
C LYS A 93 9.90 9.82 7.75
N ASP A 94 10.24 11.11 7.57
CA ASP A 94 9.70 12.18 8.41
C ASP A 94 8.19 12.27 8.32
N GLU A 95 7.65 12.28 7.11
CA GLU A 95 6.21 12.34 6.89
C GLU A 95 5.50 11.09 7.40
N PHE A 96 6.11 9.92 7.21
CA PHE A 96 5.58 8.67 7.70
C PHE A 96 5.47 8.67 9.24
N LEU A 97 6.52 9.12 9.92
CA LEU A 97 6.53 9.21 11.38
C LEU A 97 5.46 10.15 11.91
N LYS A 98 5.17 11.24 11.22
CA LYS A 98 4.09 12.16 11.59
C LYS A 98 2.73 11.46 11.55
N ILE A 99 2.51 10.58 10.60
CA ILE A 99 1.25 9.85 10.46
C ILE A 99 1.08 8.85 11.60
N ILE A 100 2.10 8.04 11.87
CA ILE A 100 1.99 6.98 12.87
C ILE A 100 2.05 7.47 14.31
N LYS A 101 2.58 8.66 14.55
CA LYS A 101 2.63 9.28 15.88
C LYS A 101 1.42 10.17 16.19
N ALA A 102 0.62 10.47 15.21
CA ALA A 102 -0.55 11.32 15.36
C ALA A 102 -1.63 10.70 16.23
#